data_991f2c9f60adf4938bcb68fe6dbb3ea8
#
_entry.id   991f2c9f60adf4938bcb68fe6dbb3ea8
#
_cell.length_a   1.000
_cell.length_b   1.000
_cell.length_c   1.000
_cell.angle_alpha   90.00
_cell.angle_beta   90.00
_cell.angle_gamma   90.00
#
_symmetry.space_group_name_H-M   'P 1'
#
loop_
_entity.id
_entity.type
_entity.pdbx_description
1 polymer ?
#
loop_
_entity_poly.entity_id
_entity_poly.type
_entity_poly.pdbx_seq_one_letter_code
_entity_poly.pdbx_strand_id
1 'polypeptide(L)'
;MVAMQAPSDVSGAALPDYRTQPRAFLQALFHTAVRSAQPLQGMRAWLPEPPRGRTLVLGAGKAGGSMAQALEALWPPEAPLSGLVVTRYGHVPPRPDGLVQRIEVVEAAHPVPDAAGMAAAERMLALTAGLTADDLVLCLVSGGGSSLLTLPADGLALADKQRINRALLESGASIGEMNCVRKHLSRIKGGRLAAACAPARVVTLAISDVPGDDPSVIASGPTVPDATTCADALEILARYRIDVPPPVRQALQSGALETPKPKDGAFAGHSVHLVATPWQALEAAAAMARGAGLAAYILSDEMEGESREVGRVHAALARGVALRGQPFERPCVILSGGETTVTVRPRREGAAPGRGGRAGEFCLGLAQALQGMDCVWALAADTDGIDGIEDNAGALVTPDTLARAAAAQRAVADHLDRHDAYGYFEALGDLVITGPTHTNVNDFRVLLVL
;
A
#
# COMPACT_ATOMS: atom_id res chain seq x y z
N MET A 1 27.58 -3.47 13.81
CA MET A 1 26.71 -4.66 13.87
C MET A 1 25.90 -4.56 15.17
N VAL A 2 24.77 -3.88 15.10
CA VAL A 2 23.80 -3.83 16.21
C VAL A 2 22.68 -4.79 15.79
N ALA A 3 22.47 -5.83 16.56
CA ALA A 3 21.42 -6.81 16.33
C ALA A 3 20.05 -6.11 16.49
N MET A 4 19.31 -6.03 15.38
CA MET A 4 17.92 -5.58 15.39
C MET A 4 17.08 -6.63 16.12
N GLN A 5 16.59 -6.28 17.30
CA GLN A 5 15.55 -7.04 17.98
C GLN A 5 14.24 -6.90 17.19
N ALA A 6 13.64 -8.04 16.85
CA ALA A 6 12.27 -8.09 16.36
C ALA A 6 11.33 -7.38 17.35
N PRO A 7 10.25 -6.70 16.89
CA PRO A 7 9.31 -6.05 17.79
C PRO A 7 8.72 -7.10 18.73
N SER A 8 9.04 -6.97 20.00
CA SER A 8 8.56 -7.83 21.08
C SER A 8 7.04 -7.79 21.16
N ASP A 9 6.45 -8.96 21.25
CA ASP A 9 5.03 -9.21 21.51
C ASP A 9 4.55 -8.35 22.70
N VAL A 10 3.74 -7.32 22.43
CA VAL A 10 3.12 -6.47 23.44
C VAL A 10 1.77 -7.08 23.84
N SER A 11 1.73 -8.41 24.06
CA SER A 11 0.59 -9.07 24.65
C SER A 11 0.71 -9.02 26.19
N GLY A 12 0.16 -7.95 26.78
CA GLY A 12 0.11 -7.81 28.24
C GLY A 12 0.47 -6.42 28.82
N ALA A 13 1.01 -5.50 28.04
CA ALA A 13 1.24 -4.15 28.51
C ALA A 13 -0.09 -3.36 28.55
N ALA A 14 -0.36 -2.68 29.68
CA ALA A 14 -1.52 -1.80 29.77
C ALA A 14 -1.44 -0.71 28.69
N LEU A 15 -2.60 -0.38 28.09
CA LEU A 15 -2.69 0.70 27.10
C LEU A 15 -2.18 2.01 27.72
N PRO A 16 -1.30 2.76 27.04
CA PRO A 16 -0.85 4.06 27.54
C PRO A 16 -2.04 5.01 27.76
N ASP A 17 -2.04 5.71 28.87
CA ASP A 17 -3.09 6.70 29.15
C ASP A 17 -2.92 7.92 28.24
N TYR A 18 -3.95 8.25 27.47
CA TYR A 18 -3.90 9.31 26.47
C TYR A 18 -3.70 10.71 27.06
N ARG A 19 -4.00 10.94 28.36
CA ARG A 19 -3.82 12.23 29.03
C ARG A 19 -2.39 12.43 29.52
N THR A 20 -1.77 11.37 30.00
CA THR A 20 -0.43 11.43 30.60
C THR A 20 0.68 10.98 29.66
N GLN A 21 0.33 10.16 28.66
CA GLN A 21 1.26 9.56 27.68
C GLN A 21 0.73 9.67 26.24
N PRO A 22 0.36 10.88 25.76
CA PRO A 22 -0.30 11.03 24.45
C PRO A 22 0.54 10.52 23.27
N ARG A 23 1.86 10.70 23.30
CA ARG A 23 2.76 10.16 22.24
C ARG A 23 2.69 8.63 22.16
N ALA A 24 2.84 7.96 23.30
CA ALA A 24 2.78 6.49 23.35
C ALA A 24 1.39 5.97 22.97
N PHE A 25 0.33 6.70 23.33
CA PHE A 25 -1.03 6.36 22.96
C PHE A 25 -1.24 6.41 21.44
N LEU A 26 -0.79 7.49 20.77
CA LEU A 26 -0.87 7.61 19.30
C LEU A 26 -0.09 6.50 18.60
N GLN A 27 1.12 6.18 19.08
CA GLN A 27 1.89 5.06 18.55
C GLN A 27 1.19 3.72 18.76
N ALA A 28 0.53 3.51 19.89
CA ALA A 28 -0.25 2.30 20.14
C ALA A 28 -1.46 2.17 19.19
N LEU A 29 -2.13 3.26 18.83
CA LEU A 29 -3.18 3.29 17.80
C LEU A 29 -2.62 2.89 16.43
N PHE A 30 -1.49 3.46 16.03
CA PHE A 30 -0.81 3.12 14.78
C PHE A 30 -0.43 1.63 14.75
N HIS A 31 0.22 1.13 15.79
CA HIS A 31 0.59 -0.28 15.87
C HIS A 31 -0.62 -1.22 15.85
N THR A 32 -1.77 -0.77 16.39
CA THR A 32 -3.02 -1.55 16.33
C THR A 32 -3.57 -1.60 14.92
N ALA A 33 -3.54 -0.50 14.17
CA ALA A 33 -3.90 -0.46 12.76
C ALA A 33 -3.00 -1.40 11.94
N VAL A 34 -1.68 -1.32 12.10
CA VAL A 34 -0.72 -2.20 11.41
C VAL A 34 -0.95 -3.67 11.76
N ARG A 35 -1.17 -4.01 13.04
CA ARG A 35 -1.43 -5.40 13.46
C ARG A 35 -2.71 -5.95 12.86
N SER A 36 -3.79 -5.16 12.79
CA SER A 36 -5.06 -5.60 12.20
C SER A 36 -4.92 -5.92 10.70
N ALA A 37 -3.96 -5.29 10.02
CA ALA A 37 -3.67 -5.50 8.61
C ALA A 37 -2.65 -6.64 8.34
N GLN A 38 -2.20 -7.35 9.39
CA GLN A 38 -1.26 -8.48 9.18
C GLN A 38 -1.94 -9.65 8.49
N PRO A 39 -1.28 -10.26 7.46
CA PRO A 39 -1.87 -11.33 6.66
C PRO A 39 -2.35 -12.53 7.48
N LEU A 40 -1.60 -12.92 8.51
CA LEU A 40 -1.90 -14.09 9.34
C LEU A 40 -3.29 -14.02 9.99
N GLN A 41 -3.74 -12.82 10.32
CA GLN A 41 -5.06 -12.60 10.94
C GLN A 41 -6.18 -12.60 9.91
N GLY A 42 -6.01 -11.86 8.82
CA GLY A 42 -7.05 -11.67 7.81
C GLY A 42 -7.27 -12.89 6.90
N MET A 43 -6.23 -13.67 6.61
CA MET A 43 -6.32 -14.76 5.64
C MET A 43 -7.07 -15.99 6.14
N ARG A 44 -7.01 -16.31 7.43
CA ARG A 44 -7.56 -17.55 8.01
C ARG A 44 -9.03 -17.79 7.64
N ALA A 45 -9.85 -16.74 7.65
CA ALA A 45 -11.30 -16.84 7.40
C ALA A 45 -11.64 -17.17 5.94
N TRP A 46 -10.69 -16.99 5.01
CA TRP A 46 -10.93 -17.09 3.57
C TRP A 46 -10.18 -18.23 2.90
N LEU A 47 -9.41 -19.00 3.67
CA LEU A 47 -8.71 -20.17 3.12
C LEU A 47 -9.72 -21.28 2.82
N PRO A 48 -9.76 -21.78 1.57
CA PRO A 48 -10.57 -22.92 1.22
C PRO A 48 -9.95 -24.23 1.73
N GLU A 49 -10.73 -25.30 1.77
CA GLU A 49 -10.22 -26.65 1.98
C GLU A 49 -9.22 -27.03 0.88
N PRO A 50 -8.17 -27.80 1.22
CA PRO A 50 -7.23 -28.35 0.24
C PRO A 50 -7.94 -29.09 -0.89
N PRO A 51 -7.52 -28.92 -2.16
CA PRO A 51 -8.11 -29.60 -3.30
C PRO A 51 -7.70 -31.07 -3.36
N ARG A 52 -8.31 -31.84 -4.27
CA ARG A 52 -7.88 -33.20 -4.59
C ARG A 52 -6.54 -33.24 -5.31
N GLY A 53 -6.27 -32.23 -6.10
CA GLY A 53 -5.03 -32.05 -6.85
C GLY A 53 -3.98 -31.24 -6.05
N ARG A 54 -3.19 -30.45 -6.76
CA ARG A 54 -2.16 -29.59 -6.18
C ARG A 54 -2.71 -28.21 -5.81
N THR A 55 -2.09 -27.58 -4.83
CA THR A 55 -2.30 -26.16 -4.54
C THR A 55 -1.12 -25.36 -5.05
N LEU A 56 -1.37 -24.48 -6.02
CA LEU A 56 -0.40 -23.56 -6.58
C LEU A 56 -0.60 -22.16 -6.01
N VAL A 57 0.48 -21.57 -5.51
CA VAL A 57 0.47 -20.19 -4.99
C VAL A 57 1.15 -19.25 -5.97
N LEU A 58 0.47 -18.20 -6.37
CA LEU A 58 0.99 -17.14 -7.25
C LEU A 58 0.70 -15.78 -6.61
N GLY A 59 1.48 -14.76 -6.91
CA GLY A 59 1.13 -13.44 -6.41
C GLY A 59 2.25 -12.42 -6.45
N ALA A 60 1.89 -11.17 -6.14
CA ALA A 60 2.85 -10.08 -6.06
C ALA A 60 2.33 -8.92 -5.20
N GLY A 61 3.25 -8.23 -4.56
CA GLY A 61 2.99 -7.01 -3.80
C GLY A 61 3.99 -6.81 -2.67
N LYS A 62 3.98 -5.63 -2.04
CA LYS A 62 4.86 -5.30 -0.92
C LYS A 62 4.71 -6.27 0.25
N ALA A 63 3.50 -6.76 0.50
CA ALA A 63 3.21 -7.78 1.52
C ALA A 63 3.35 -9.22 1.01
N GLY A 64 3.84 -9.46 -0.22
CA GLY A 64 3.92 -10.79 -0.84
C GLY A 64 4.68 -11.81 0.01
N GLY A 65 5.81 -11.41 0.60
CA GLY A 65 6.61 -12.27 1.48
C GLY A 65 5.88 -12.66 2.76
N SER A 66 5.23 -11.72 3.44
CA SER A 66 4.47 -11.97 4.66
C SER A 66 3.20 -12.77 4.41
N MET A 67 2.52 -12.52 3.29
CA MET A 67 1.36 -13.31 2.85
C MET A 67 1.76 -14.77 2.57
N ALA A 68 2.91 -15.00 1.92
CA ALA A 68 3.41 -16.34 1.68
C ALA A 68 3.71 -17.08 3.00
N GLN A 69 4.42 -16.44 3.94
CA GLN A 69 4.70 -17.02 5.25
C GLN A 69 3.42 -17.28 6.07
N ALA A 70 2.47 -16.36 6.03
CA ALA A 70 1.16 -16.52 6.68
C ALA A 70 0.40 -17.73 6.10
N LEU A 71 0.40 -17.87 4.77
CA LEU A 71 -0.22 -19.02 4.12
C LEU A 71 0.48 -20.33 4.50
N GLU A 72 1.81 -20.37 4.49
CA GLU A 72 2.58 -21.56 4.92
C GLU A 72 2.27 -21.98 6.37
N ALA A 73 2.05 -20.99 7.25
CA ALA A 73 1.69 -21.24 8.64
C ALA A 73 0.25 -21.73 8.85
N LEU A 74 -0.66 -21.33 7.96
CA LEU A 74 -2.10 -21.64 8.07
C LEU A 74 -2.50 -22.89 7.27
N TRP A 75 -1.75 -23.23 6.20
CA TRP A 75 -2.08 -24.35 5.33
C TRP A 75 -1.68 -25.68 5.97
N PRO A 76 -2.53 -26.70 5.89
CA PRO A 76 -2.22 -27.99 6.49
C PRO A 76 -0.85 -28.51 6.03
N PRO A 77 0.01 -28.98 6.96
CA PRO A 77 1.38 -29.37 6.63
C PRO A 77 1.45 -30.58 5.67
N GLU A 78 0.44 -31.47 5.72
CA GLU A 78 0.32 -32.65 4.88
C GLU A 78 -0.25 -32.36 3.49
N ALA A 79 -0.94 -31.21 3.30
CA ALA A 79 -1.54 -30.85 2.01
C ALA A 79 -0.48 -30.24 1.08
N PRO A 80 -0.42 -30.68 -0.20
CA PRO A 80 0.52 -30.11 -1.17
C PRO A 80 0.38 -28.60 -1.29
N LEU A 81 1.49 -27.88 -1.22
CA LEU A 81 1.56 -26.43 -1.43
C LEU A 81 2.88 -26.10 -2.10
N SER A 82 2.83 -25.40 -3.20
CA SER A 82 4.02 -24.89 -3.90
C SER A 82 3.67 -23.63 -4.67
N GLY A 83 4.65 -22.85 -5.04
CA GLY A 83 4.39 -21.66 -5.87
C GLY A 83 5.48 -20.61 -5.79
N LEU A 84 5.16 -19.43 -6.31
CA LEU A 84 6.07 -18.31 -6.42
C LEU A 84 5.32 -17.00 -6.20
N VAL A 85 5.85 -16.13 -5.33
CA VAL A 85 5.36 -14.77 -5.14
C VAL A 85 6.50 -13.76 -5.35
N VAL A 86 6.16 -12.54 -5.76
CA VAL A 86 7.12 -11.46 -5.94
C VAL A 86 6.89 -10.38 -4.90
N THR A 87 7.95 -9.94 -4.24
CA THR A 87 7.92 -8.80 -3.31
C THR A 87 9.00 -7.78 -3.65
N ARG A 88 8.98 -6.63 -3.00
CA ARG A 88 9.99 -5.58 -3.14
C ARG A 88 11.30 -6.02 -2.47
N TYR A 89 12.45 -5.58 -3.00
CA TYR A 89 13.75 -5.77 -2.37
C TYR A 89 13.74 -5.34 -0.90
N GLY A 90 14.29 -6.18 -0.02
CA GLY A 90 14.36 -5.95 1.42
C GLY A 90 13.04 -6.08 2.17
N HIS A 91 12.00 -6.65 1.54
CA HIS A 91 10.65 -6.80 2.15
C HIS A 91 10.27 -8.26 2.43
N VAL A 92 11.22 -9.17 2.39
CA VAL A 92 11.01 -10.55 2.87
C VAL A 92 11.15 -10.54 4.40
N PRO A 93 10.08 -10.85 5.16
CA PRO A 93 10.19 -10.89 6.62
C PRO A 93 11.11 -12.03 7.07
N PRO A 94 11.76 -11.90 8.24
CA PRO A 94 12.45 -13.00 8.85
C PRO A 94 11.53 -14.21 8.98
N ARG A 95 12.04 -15.40 8.64
CA ARG A 95 11.23 -16.62 8.72
C ARG A 95 11.14 -17.09 10.18
N PRO A 96 9.94 -17.36 10.70
CA PRO A 96 9.76 -17.93 12.03
C PRO A 96 10.43 -19.30 12.14
N ASP A 97 11.00 -19.60 13.31
CA ASP A 97 11.61 -20.89 13.59
C ASP A 97 10.61 -22.04 13.38
N GLY A 98 11.03 -23.07 12.67
CA GLY A 98 10.20 -24.24 12.38
C GLY A 98 9.21 -24.09 11.23
N LEU A 99 9.03 -22.89 10.66
CA LEU A 99 8.17 -22.70 9.49
C LEU A 99 8.88 -23.19 8.23
N VAL A 100 8.36 -24.28 7.63
CA VAL A 100 8.92 -24.85 6.40
C VAL A 100 8.59 -23.97 5.20
N GLN A 101 9.59 -23.66 4.39
CA GLN A 101 9.39 -22.93 3.14
C GLN A 101 8.82 -23.86 2.06
N ARG A 102 7.64 -23.52 1.55
CA ARG A 102 6.94 -24.21 0.45
C ARG A 102 6.69 -23.31 -0.74
N ILE A 103 6.77 -21.99 -0.54
CA ILE A 103 6.53 -20.96 -1.53
C ILE A 103 7.84 -20.22 -1.76
N GLU A 104 8.26 -20.11 -3.01
CA GLU A 104 9.40 -19.29 -3.38
C GLU A 104 9.03 -17.82 -3.31
N VAL A 105 9.88 -16.99 -2.72
CA VAL A 105 9.74 -15.54 -2.69
C VAL A 105 10.85 -14.92 -3.52
N VAL A 106 10.49 -14.24 -4.61
CA VAL A 106 11.41 -13.49 -5.47
C VAL A 106 11.33 -12.02 -5.13
N GLU A 107 12.47 -11.36 -5.03
CA GLU A 107 12.55 -9.93 -4.84
C GLU A 107 12.74 -9.20 -6.17
N ALA A 108 12.06 -8.05 -6.33
CA ALA A 108 12.12 -7.23 -7.53
C ALA A 108 12.03 -5.73 -7.21
N ALA A 109 12.30 -4.88 -8.19
CA ALA A 109 12.27 -3.43 -8.01
C ALA A 109 10.85 -2.86 -7.96
N HIS A 110 10.68 -1.87 -7.10
CA HIS A 110 9.49 -1.05 -6.94
C HIS A 110 9.91 0.40 -6.63
N PRO A 111 9.30 1.46 -7.19
CA PRO A 111 8.10 1.46 -8.05
C PRO A 111 8.39 1.24 -9.55
N VAL A 112 9.64 1.26 -9.99
CA VAL A 112 10.02 1.05 -11.40
C VAL A 112 10.32 -0.44 -11.60
N PRO A 113 9.58 -1.15 -12.51
CA PRO A 113 9.76 -2.57 -12.72
C PRO A 113 11.14 -2.89 -13.32
N ASP A 114 11.69 -4.06 -12.98
CA ASP A 114 12.97 -4.57 -13.46
C ASP A 114 12.87 -5.95 -14.12
N ALA A 115 14.03 -6.48 -14.56
CA ALA A 115 14.11 -7.78 -15.20
C ALA A 115 13.79 -8.94 -14.25
N ALA A 116 14.03 -8.79 -12.94
CA ALA A 116 13.72 -9.82 -11.95
C ALA A 116 12.21 -10.04 -11.83
N GLY A 117 11.43 -8.94 -11.75
CA GLY A 117 9.98 -8.99 -11.75
C GLY A 117 9.40 -9.58 -13.03
N MET A 118 10.01 -9.25 -14.20
CA MET A 118 9.60 -9.80 -15.49
C MET A 118 9.84 -11.32 -15.57
N ALA A 119 11.03 -11.77 -15.20
CA ALA A 119 11.36 -13.20 -15.21
C ALA A 119 10.48 -14.00 -14.22
N ALA A 120 10.18 -13.44 -13.05
CA ALA A 120 9.25 -14.07 -12.12
C ALA A 120 7.83 -14.17 -12.69
N ALA A 121 7.33 -13.14 -13.36
CA ALA A 121 6.01 -13.16 -14.00
C ALA A 121 5.92 -14.19 -15.15
N GLU A 122 6.99 -14.37 -15.94
CA GLU A 122 7.09 -15.43 -16.95
C GLU A 122 7.03 -16.83 -16.32
N ARG A 123 7.77 -17.03 -15.23
CA ARG A 123 7.75 -18.28 -14.46
C ARG A 123 6.37 -18.55 -13.86
N MET A 124 5.66 -17.54 -13.35
CA MET A 124 4.29 -17.69 -12.85
C MET A 124 3.35 -18.23 -13.93
N LEU A 125 3.39 -17.69 -15.15
CA LEU A 125 2.60 -18.20 -16.26
C LEU A 125 3.01 -19.63 -16.64
N ALA A 126 4.29 -19.95 -16.63
CA ALA A 126 4.75 -21.32 -16.89
C ALA A 126 4.25 -22.33 -15.84
N LEU A 127 4.15 -21.92 -14.57
CA LEU A 127 3.63 -22.77 -13.48
C LEU A 127 2.13 -23.12 -13.65
N THR A 128 1.35 -22.31 -14.40
CA THR A 128 -0.06 -22.61 -14.66
C THR A 128 -0.25 -23.74 -15.68
N ALA A 129 0.80 -24.15 -16.39
CA ALA A 129 0.70 -25.22 -17.38
C ALA A 129 0.29 -26.57 -16.73
N GLY A 130 -0.67 -27.24 -17.36
CA GLY A 130 -1.18 -28.53 -16.92
C GLY A 130 -2.01 -28.49 -15.63
N LEU A 131 -2.55 -27.35 -15.24
CA LEU A 131 -3.56 -27.24 -14.19
C LEU A 131 -4.85 -27.96 -14.65
N THR A 132 -5.52 -28.59 -13.70
CA THR A 132 -6.77 -29.34 -13.89
C THR A 132 -7.89 -28.75 -13.01
N ALA A 133 -9.12 -29.22 -13.22
CA ALA A 133 -10.26 -28.79 -12.38
C ALA A 133 -10.16 -29.29 -10.92
N ASP A 134 -9.30 -30.26 -10.64
CA ASP A 134 -9.03 -30.77 -9.29
C ASP A 134 -7.99 -29.91 -8.56
N ASP A 135 -7.30 -28.97 -9.23
CA ASP A 135 -6.29 -28.10 -8.67
C ASP A 135 -6.89 -26.79 -8.13
N LEU A 136 -6.17 -26.17 -7.21
CA LEU A 136 -6.49 -24.88 -6.63
C LEU A 136 -5.33 -23.91 -6.85
N VAL A 137 -5.65 -22.69 -7.26
CA VAL A 137 -4.68 -21.57 -7.26
C VAL A 137 -5.05 -20.58 -6.17
N LEU A 138 -4.12 -20.33 -5.25
CA LEU A 138 -4.23 -19.24 -4.27
C LEU A 138 -3.40 -18.06 -4.79
N CYS A 139 -4.06 -16.96 -5.08
CA CYS A 139 -3.38 -15.76 -5.59
C CYS A 139 -3.25 -14.73 -4.46
N LEU A 140 -2.01 -14.39 -4.09
CA LEU A 140 -1.68 -13.46 -3.01
C LEU A 140 -1.32 -12.10 -3.62
N VAL A 141 -2.17 -11.09 -3.41
CA VAL A 141 -2.02 -9.77 -4.05
C VAL A 141 -2.01 -8.68 -3.01
N SER A 142 -1.12 -7.71 -3.17
CA SER A 142 -1.10 -6.53 -2.31
C SER A 142 -0.57 -5.31 -3.06
N GLY A 143 -0.55 -4.17 -2.40
CA GLY A 143 -0.04 -2.92 -2.92
C GLY A 143 1.34 -3.03 -3.54
N GLY A 144 1.60 -2.19 -4.55
CA GLY A 144 2.83 -2.25 -5.34
C GLY A 144 2.89 -3.38 -6.36
N GLY A 145 1.94 -4.33 -6.35
CA GLY A 145 1.90 -5.46 -7.29
C GLY A 145 1.88 -5.06 -8.77
N SER A 146 1.40 -3.86 -9.11
CA SER A 146 1.40 -3.38 -10.50
C SER A 146 2.79 -3.27 -11.13
N SER A 147 3.81 -2.90 -10.37
CA SER A 147 5.19 -2.84 -10.84
C SER A 147 5.92 -4.17 -10.64
N LEU A 148 5.71 -4.83 -9.51
CA LEU A 148 6.34 -6.12 -9.19
C LEU A 148 5.89 -7.24 -10.13
N LEU A 149 4.62 -7.28 -10.52
CA LEU A 149 4.06 -8.24 -11.48
C LEU A 149 4.07 -7.63 -12.88
N THR A 150 5.23 -7.55 -13.50
CA THR A 150 5.43 -6.96 -14.82
C THR A 150 5.71 -8.02 -15.87
N LEU A 151 4.85 -8.09 -16.89
CA LEU A 151 5.07 -8.87 -18.11
C LEU A 151 4.47 -8.10 -19.28
N PRO A 152 5.30 -7.43 -20.11
CA PRO A 152 4.83 -6.67 -21.27
C PRO A 152 4.08 -7.54 -22.29
N ALA A 153 3.15 -6.93 -23.02
CA ALA A 153 2.53 -7.56 -24.19
C ALA A 153 3.57 -7.89 -25.27
N ASP A 154 3.28 -8.85 -26.12
CA ASP A 154 4.18 -9.24 -27.18
C ASP A 154 4.49 -8.06 -28.11
N GLY A 155 5.76 -7.89 -28.45
CA GLY A 155 6.25 -6.74 -29.20
C GLY A 155 6.49 -5.47 -28.39
N LEU A 156 6.30 -5.50 -27.08
CA LEU A 156 6.60 -4.40 -26.17
C LEU A 156 7.80 -4.74 -25.28
N ALA A 157 8.89 -3.99 -25.39
CA ALA A 157 10.03 -4.16 -24.50
C ALA A 157 9.74 -3.60 -23.10
N LEU A 158 10.49 -4.06 -22.08
CA LEU A 158 10.38 -3.55 -20.71
C LEU A 158 10.65 -2.02 -20.67
N ALA A 159 11.62 -1.55 -21.42
CA ALA A 159 11.95 -0.12 -21.51
C ALA A 159 10.78 0.71 -22.08
N ASP A 160 10.07 0.19 -23.09
CA ASP A 160 8.87 0.86 -23.63
C ASP A 160 7.76 0.91 -22.58
N LYS A 161 7.54 -0.18 -21.86
CA LYS A 161 6.55 -0.22 -20.78
C LYS A 161 6.88 0.77 -19.67
N GLN A 162 8.15 0.89 -19.27
CA GLN A 162 8.61 1.90 -18.29
C GLN A 162 8.36 3.32 -18.80
N ARG A 163 8.68 3.60 -20.07
CA ARG A 163 8.45 4.91 -20.72
C ARG A 163 6.95 5.25 -20.76
N ILE A 164 6.10 4.30 -21.17
CA ILE A 164 4.65 4.49 -21.23
C ILE A 164 4.06 4.74 -19.83
N ASN A 165 4.50 3.95 -18.83
CA ASN A 165 4.05 4.16 -17.45
C ASN A 165 4.43 5.54 -16.91
N ARG A 166 5.65 6.00 -17.20
CA ARG A 166 6.10 7.35 -16.83
C ARG A 166 5.24 8.42 -17.50
N ALA A 167 5.02 8.30 -18.80
CA ALA A 167 4.18 9.23 -19.56
C ALA A 167 2.74 9.29 -19.03
N LEU A 168 2.16 8.15 -18.63
CA LEU A 168 0.83 8.09 -17.99
C LEU A 168 0.83 8.82 -16.65
N LEU A 169 1.84 8.63 -15.80
CA LEU A 169 1.96 9.33 -14.50
C LEU A 169 2.11 10.85 -14.68
N GLU A 170 2.88 11.29 -15.68
CA GLU A 170 3.13 12.71 -15.97
C GLU A 170 1.97 13.40 -16.69
N SER A 171 1.06 12.63 -17.29
CA SER A 171 -0.05 13.15 -18.11
C SER A 171 -1.24 13.69 -17.31
N GLY A 172 -1.35 13.36 -16.03
CA GLY A 172 -2.54 13.64 -15.22
C GLY A 172 -3.71 12.69 -15.50
N ALA A 173 -3.47 11.54 -16.16
CA ALA A 173 -4.47 10.50 -16.35
C ALA A 173 -4.96 9.96 -14.99
N SER A 174 -6.25 9.68 -14.87
CA SER A 174 -6.79 9.04 -13.69
C SER A 174 -6.23 7.62 -13.50
N ILE A 175 -6.28 7.10 -12.27
CA ILE A 175 -5.83 5.72 -11.99
C ILE A 175 -6.58 4.68 -12.83
N GLY A 176 -7.87 4.90 -13.08
CA GLY A 176 -8.69 4.05 -13.96
C GLY A 176 -8.18 4.04 -15.40
N GLU A 177 -7.88 5.21 -15.97
CA GLU A 177 -7.30 5.34 -17.32
C GLU A 177 -5.90 4.71 -17.40
N MET A 178 -5.05 4.98 -16.41
CA MET A 178 -3.74 4.34 -16.33
C MET A 178 -3.85 2.82 -16.29
N ASN A 179 -4.76 2.26 -15.49
CA ASN A 179 -4.95 0.82 -15.38
C ASN A 179 -5.55 0.22 -16.65
N CYS A 180 -6.46 0.90 -17.34
CA CYS A 180 -6.95 0.46 -18.65
C CYS A 180 -5.77 0.20 -19.60
N VAL A 181 -4.88 1.17 -19.79
CA VAL A 181 -3.69 1.00 -20.65
C VAL A 181 -2.74 -0.07 -20.13
N ARG A 182 -2.47 -0.09 -18.82
CA ARG A 182 -1.56 -1.07 -18.19
C ARG A 182 -2.02 -2.51 -18.33
N LYS A 183 -3.33 -2.77 -18.27
CA LYS A 183 -3.93 -4.09 -18.42
C LYS A 183 -3.80 -4.58 -19.86
N HIS A 184 -4.14 -3.77 -20.85
CA HIS A 184 -4.05 -4.12 -22.27
C HIS A 184 -2.61 -4.30 -22.75
N LEU A 185 -1.65 -3.56 -22.19
CA LEU A 185 -0.22 -3.69 -22.49
C LEU A 185 0.49 -4.76 -21.65
N SER A 186 -0.22 -5.78 -21.16
CA SER A 186 0.32 -6.80 -20.27
C SER A 186 -0.16 -8.19 -20.63
N ARG A 187 0.69 -9.21 -20.45
CA ARG A 187 0.36 -10.63 -20.61
C ARG A 187 -0.17 -11.28 -19.32
N ILE A 188 -0.20 -10.54 -18.17
CA ILE A 188 -0.52 -11.12 -16.87
C ILE A 188 -1.60 -10.35 -16.08
N LYS A 189 -1.85 -9.08 -16.41
CA LYS A 189 -2.82 -8.20 -15.74
C LYS A 189 -4.21 -8.32 -16.35
N GLY A 190 -5.23 -7.65 -15.74
CA GLY A 190 -6.58 -7.58 -16.27
C GLY A 190 -7.22 -8.96 -16.46
N GLY A 191 -7.13 -9.81 -15.45
CA GLY A 191 -7.70 -11.16 -15.44
C GLY A 191 -6.89 -12.24 -16.17
N ARG A 192 -5.80 -11.87 -16.87
CA ARG A 192 -5.05 -12.83 -17.69
C ARG A 192 -4.37 -13.94 -16.88
N LEU A 193 -3.88 -13.62 -15.66
CA LEU A 193 -3.32 -14.65 -14.79
C LEU A 193 -4.38 -15.69 -14.39
N ALA A 194 -5.56 -15.25 -13.99
CA ALA A 194 -6.64 -16.17 -13.64
C ALA A 194 -7.12 -16.98 -14.86
N ALA A 195 -7.23 -16.35 -16.03
CA ALA A 195 -7.59 -17.06 -17.27
C ALA A 195 -6.55 -18.14 -17.64
N ALA A 196 -5.25 -17.87 -17.40
CA ALA A 196 -4.20 -18.87 -17.61
C ALA A 196 -4.27 -20.04 -16.62
N CYS A 197 -4.92 -19.86 -15.47
CA CYS A 197 -5.11 -20.92 -14.48
C CYS A 197 -6.27 -21.87 -14.82
N ALA A 198 -7.13 -21.54 -15.78
CA ALA A 198 -8.25 -22.41 -16.16
C ALA A 198 -7.76 -23.79 -16.61
N PRO A 199 -8.44 -24.90 -16.21
CA PRO A 199 -9.73 -24.98 -15.53
C PRO A 199 -9.65 -25.01 -13.98
N ALA A 200 -8.49 -24.77 -13.37
CA ALA A 200 -8.36 -24.75 -11.91
C ALA A 200 -9.15 -23.59 -11.29
N ARG A 201 -9.68 -23.79 -10.08
CA ARG A 201 -10.32 -22.73 -9.31
C ARG A 201 -9.27 -21.76 -8.78
N VAL A 202 -9.52 -20.46 -8.90
CA VAL A 202 -8.66 -19.40 -8.33
C VAL A 202 -9.35 -18.74 -7.15
N VAL A 203 -8.66 -18.67 -6.01
CA VAL A 203 -9.04 -17.87 -4.84
C VAL A 203 -7.99 -16.79 -4.64
N THR A 204 -8.38 -15.55 -4.78
CA THR A 204 -7.50 -14.39 -4.58
C THR A 204 -7.69 -13.84 -3.17
N LEU A 205 -6.58 -13.71 -2.45
CA LEU A 205 -6.49 -13.07 -1.16
C LEU A 205 -5.73 -11.74 -1.36
N ALA A 206 -6.40 -10.62 -1.12
CA ALA A 206 -5.86 -9.32 -1.41
C ALA A 206 -5.77 -8.42 -0.16
N ILE A 207 -4.66 -7.71 -0.02
CA ILE A 207 -4.52 -6.57 0.88
C ILE A 207 -4.66 -5.32 0.01
N SER A 208 -5.65 -4.49 0.33
CA SER A 208 -5.93 -3.29 -0.44
C SER A 208 -5.11 -2.10 0.05
N ASP A 209 -4.56 -1.36 -0.91
CA ASP A 209 -3.96 -0.04 -0.74
C ASP A 209 -4.56 0.98 -1.73
N VAL A 210 -5.73 0.69 -2.26
CA VAL A 210 -6.38 1.56 -3.25
C VAL A 210 -7.69 2.13 -2.71
N PRO A 211 -8.02 3.39 -3.03
CA PRO A 211 -9.30 3.99 -2.70
C PRO A 211 -10.46 3.15 -3.25
N GLY A 212 -11.49 2.92 -2.43
CA GLY A 212 -12.68 2.15 -2.80
C GLY A 212 -12.48 0.64 -2.88
N ASP A 213 -11.31 0.13 -2.53
CA ASP A 213 -11.02 -1.30 -2.39
C ASP A 213 -11.36 -2.16 -3.63
N ASP A 214 -11.34 -1.57 -4.85
CA ASP A 214 -11.66 -2.28 -6.08
C ASP A 214 -10.57 -3.30 -6.45
N PRO A 215 -10.87 -4.62 -6.42
CA PRO A 215 -9.88 -5.65 -6.77
C PRO A 215 -9.35 -5.54 -8.20
N SER A 216 -10.08 -4.89 -9.10
CA SER A 216 -9.63 -4.67 -10.49
C SER A 216 -8.51 -3.64 -10.59
N VAL A 217 -8.32 -2.81 -9.55
CA VAL A 217 -7.29 -1.78 -9.44
C VAL A 217 -6.05 -2.33 -8.71
N ILE A 218 -6.24 -3.14 -7.65
CA ILE A 218 -5.14 -3.73 -6.87
C ILE A 218 -4.24 -4.55 -7.81
N ALA A 219 -2.95 -4.22 -7.88
CA ALA A 219 -1.97 -4.81 -8.79
C ALA A 219 -2.40 -4.79 -10.28
N SER A 220 -3.33 -3.92 -10.68
CA SER A 220 -4.02 -3.90 -11.99
C SER A 220 -4.80 -5.19 -12.28
N GLY A 221 -5.41 -5.80 -11.27
CA GLY A 221 -6.36 -6.89 -11.38
C GLY A 221 -5.87 -8.15 -12.11
N PRO A 222 -4.79 -8.82 -11.69
CA PRO A 222 -4.28 -9.99 -12.43
C PRO A 222 -5.26 -11.16 -12.47
N THR A 223 -6.15 -11.23 -11.49
CA THR A 223 -7.15 -12.31 -11.34
C THR A 223 -8.60 -11.84 -11.50
N VAL A 224 -8.81 -10.58 -11.81
CA VAL A 224 -10.14 -9.98 -11.97
C VAL A 224 -10.37 -9.65 -13.44
N PRO A 225 -11.51 -10.08 -14.04
CA PRO A 225 -11.82 -9.75 -15.43
C PRO A 225 -11.93 -8.23 -15.63
N ASP A 226 -11.58 -7.77 -16.82
CA ASP A 226 -11.51 -6.36 -17.16
C ASP A 226 -12.67 -5.91 -18.04
N ALA A 227 -13.43 -4.92 -17.58
CA ALA A 227 -14.55 -4.37 -18.36
C ALA A 227 -14.10 -3.42 -19.48
N THR A 228 -12.87 -2.85 -19.39
CA THR A 228 -12.34 -1.91 -20.39
C THR A 228 -11.88 -2.65 -21.65
N THR A 229 -11.77 -1.92 -22.78
CA THR A 229 -11.49 -2.49 -24.10
C THR A 229 -10.20 -1.96 -24.70
N CYS A 230 -9.70 -2.64 -25.75
CA CYS A 230 -8.60 -2.13 -26.57
C CYS A 230 -8.92 -0.74 -27.17
N ALA A 231 -10.19 -0.46 -27.48
CA ALA A 231 -10.62 0.84 -27.99
C ALA A 231 -10.46 1.93 -26.93
N ASP A 232 -10.85 1.65 -25.67
CA ASP A 232 -10.65 2.58 -24.55
C ASP A 232 -9.16 2.87 -24.33
N ALA A 233 -8.32 1.84 -24.38
CA ALA A 233 -6.87 2.01 -24.24
C ALA A 233 -6.27 2.87 -25.36
N LEU A 234 -6.73 2.70 -26.62
CA LEU A 234 -6.30 3.53 -27.76
C LEU A 234 -6.76 4.98 -27.60
N GLU A 235 -8.00 5.21 -27.15
CA GLU A 235 -8.53 6.55 -26.89
C GLU A 235 -7.71 7.28 -25.83
N ILE A 236 -7.40 6.61 -24.70
CA ILE A 236 -6.57 7.16 -23.61
C ILE A 236 -5.18 7.52 -24.13
N LEU A 237 -4.52 6.58 -24.85
CA LEU A 237 -3.19 6.83 -25.44
C LEU A 237 -3.20 8.03 -26.40
N ALA A 238 -4.25 8.19 -27.21
CA ALA A 238 -4.42 9.30 -28.14
C ALA A 238 -4.66 10.64 -27.37
N ARG A 239 -5.55 10.63 -26.38
CA ARG A 239 -5.91 11.80 -25.54
C ARG A 239 -4.66 12.39 -24.87
N TYR A 240 -3.81 11.54 -24.31
CA TYR A 240 -2.59 11.97 -23.62
C TYR A 240 -1.35 12.00 -24.51
N ARG A 241 -1.50 11.77 -25.83
CA ARG A 241 -0.41 11.77 -26.81
C ARG A 241 0.75 10.85 -26.45
N ILE A 242 0.42 9.66 -25.96
CA ILE A 242 1.40 8.65 -25.55
C ILE A 242 1.61 7.67 -26.69
N ASP A 243 2.85 7.61 -27.20
CA ASP A 243 3.21 6.70 -28.28
C ASP A 243 3.53 5.30 -27.79
N VAL A 244 3.04 4.31 -28.54
CA VAL A 244 3.37 2.90 -28.40
C VAL A 244 4.01 2.39 -29.69
N PRO A 245 4.84 1.33 -29.64
CA PRO A 245 5.42 0.72 -30.84
C PRO A 245 4.35 0.35 -31.88
N PRO A 246 4.61 0.52 -33.20
CA PRO A 246 3.63 0.24 -34.25
C PRO A 246 3.00 -1.16 -34.17
N PRO A 247 3.73 -2.27 -33.89
CA PRO A 247 3.12 -3.59 -33.74
C PRO A 247 2.11 -3.66 -32.59
N VAL A 248 2.39 -2.98 -31.47
CA VAL A 248 1.49 -2.92 -30.29
C VAL A 248 0.25 -2.11 -30.63
N ARG A 249 0.39 -0.98 -31.33
CA ARG A 249 -0.74 -0.18 -31.81
C ARG A 249 -1.66 -1.00 -32.74
N GLN A 250 -1.08 -1.75 -33.66
CA GLN A 250 -1.83 -2.63 -34.55
C GLN A 250 -2.55 -3.75 -33.78
N ALA A 251 -1.90 -4.33 -32.77
CA ALA A 251 -2.49 -5.37 -31.94
C ALA A 251 -3.66 -4.83 -31.09
N LEU A 252 -3.58 -3.58 -30.58
CA LEU A 252 -4.71 -2.91 -29.94
C LEU A 252 -5.86 -2.67 -30.95
N GLN A 253 -5.55 -2.17 -32.16
CA GLN A 253 -6.55 -1.89 -33.20
C GLN A 253 -7.29 -3.14 -33.68
N SER A 254 -6.60 -4.27 -33.74
CA SER A 254 -7.20 -5.57 -34.14
C SER A 254 -7.91 -6.30 -33.00
N GLY A 255 -7.82 -5.80 -31.76
CA GLY A 255 -8.33 -6.50 -30.57
C GLY A 255 -7.47 -7.69 -30.12
N ALA A 256 -6.29 -7.90 -30.68
CA ALA A 256 -5.40 -9.01 -30.28
C ALA A 256 -4.88 -8.89 -28.84
N LEU A 257 -4.89 -7.66 -28.27
CA LEU A 257 -4.55 -7.39 -26.87
C LEU A 257 -5.78 -7.27 -25.96
N GLU A 258 -6.96 -7.71 -26.40
CA GLU A 258 -8.17 -7.64 -25.59
C GLU A 258 -8.01 -8.46 -24.31
N THR A 259 -8.44 -7.88 -23.18
CA THR A 259 -8.40 -8.53 -21.87
C THR A 259 -9.56 -9.51 -21.70
N PRO A 260 -9.43 -10.55 -20.85
CA PRO A 260 -10.56 -11.41 -20.48
C PRO A 260 -11.72 -10.62 -19.88
N LYS A 261 -12.95 -10.93 -20.29
CA LYS A 261 -14.16 -10.19 -19.92
C LYS A 261 -14.95 -10.85 -18.80
N PRO A 262 -15.81 -10.10 -18.07
CA PRO A 262 -16.61 -10.64 -16.97
C PRO A 262 -17.50 -11.83 -17.32
N LYS A 263 -17.83 -12.01 -18.61
CA LYS A 263 -18.67 -13.10 -19.08
C LYS A 263 -17.87 -14.34 -19.53
N ASP A 264 -16.54 -14.27 -19.47
CA ASP A 264 -15.70 -15.40 -19.91
C ASP A 264 -15.79 -16.54 -18.90
N GLY A 265 -15.99 -17.76 -19.37
CA GLY A 265 -16.14 -18.96 -18.54
C GLY A 265 -14.89 -19.30 -17.71
N ALA A 266 -13.73 -18.72 -18.06
CA ALA A 266 -12.47 -18.91 -17.34
C ALA A 266 -12.52 -18.43 -15.87
N PHE A 267 -13.51 -17.60 -15.50
CA PHE A 267 -13.67 -17.09 -14.12
C PHE A 267 -14.73 -17.85 -13.31
N ALA A 268 -15.28 -18.93 -13.87
CA ALA A 268 -16.29 -19.74 -13.15
C ALA A 268 -15.71 -20.31 -11.85
N GLY A 269 -16.37 -20.06 -10.73
CA GLY A 269 -15.92 -20.52 -9.40
C GLY A 269 -14.73 -19.77 -8.79
N HIS A 270 -14.24 -18.70 -9.43
CA HIS A 270 -13.22 -17.83 -8.86
C HIS A 270 -13.82 -16.92 -7.77
N SER A 271 -13.01 -16.59 -6.77
CA SER A 271 -13.39 -15.62 -5.72
C SER A 271 -12.23 -14.70 -5.38
N VAL A 272 -12.58 -13.48 -4.94
CA VAL A 272 -11.62 -12.48 -4.43
C VAL A 272 -12.07 -12.07 -3.03
N HIS A 273 -11.14 -12.10 -2.09
CA HIS A 273 -11.38 -11.73 -0.70
C HIS A 273 -10.37 -10.69 -0.26
N LEU A 274 -10.85 -9.58 0.26
CA LEU A 274 -10.01 -8.55 0.89
C LEU A 274 -9.71 -9.01 2.32
N VAL A 275 -8.45 -9.30 2.58
CA VAL A 275 -8.00 -9.81 3.88
C VAL A 275 -7.55 -8.70 4.82
N ALA A 276 -7.22 -7.53 4.26
CA ALA A 276 -6.99 -6.29 4.99
C ALA A 276 -7.29 -5.09 4.08
N THR A 277 -7.85 -4.04 4.67
CA THR A 277 -8.17 -2.77 3.99
C THR A 277 -7.79 -1.58 4.87
N PRO A 278 -7.60 -0.38 4.29
CA PRO A 278 -7.37 0.84 5.05
C PRO A 278 -8.49 1.10 6.07
N TRP A 279 -9.75 0.92 5.66
CA TRP A 279 -10.91 1.10 6.55
C TRP A 279 -10.86 0.19 7.78
N GLN A 280 -10.58 -1.10 7.61
CA GLN A 280 -10.45 -2.06 8.72
C GLN A 280 -9.33 -1.67 9.69
N ALA A 281 -8.21 -1.15 9.20
CA ALA A 281 -7.11 -0.67 10.02
C ALA A 281 -7.51 0.56 10.85
N LEU A 282 -8.23 1.52 10.25
CA LEU A 282 -8.76 2.68 10.95
C LEU A 282 -9.80 2.28 12.01
N GLU A 283 -10.70 1.35 11.70
CA GLU A 283 -11.69 0.84 12.65
C GLU A 283 -11.05 0.12 13.84
N ALA A 284 -9.97 -0.64 13.62
CA ALA A 284 -9.24 -1.27 14.70
C ALA A 284 -8.64 -0.25 15.67
N ALA A 285 -8.05 0.83 15.14
CA ALA A 285 -7.53 1.93 15.94
C ALA A 285 -8.66 2.71 16.64
N ALA A 286 -9.79 2.96 15.95
CA ALA A 286 -10.96 3.61 16.53
C ALA A 286 -11.57 2.79 17.67
N ALA A 287 -11.68 1.47 17.49
CA ALA A 287 -12.16 0.57 18.54
C ALA A 287 -11.25 0.61 19.78
N MET A 288 -9.93 0.64 19.59
CA MET A 288 -8.99 0.78 20.69
C MET A 288 -9.16 2.12 21.42
N ALA A 289 -9.32 3.23 20.70
CA ALA A 289 -9.54 4.55 21.30
C ALA A 289 -10.87 4.59 22.07
N ARG A 290 -11.95 4.02 21.54
CA ARG A 290 -13.25 3.90 22.23
C ARG A 290 -13.13 3.04 23.50
N GLY A 291 -12.35 1.96 23.44
CA GLY A 291 -12.02 1.12 24.61
C GLY A 291 -11.30 1.88 25.72
N ALA A 292 -10.52 2.92 25.36
CA ALA A 292 -9.88 3.84 26.31
C ALA A 292 -10.80 4.98 26.81
N GLY A 293 -12.08 4.98 26.42
CA GLY A 293 -13.05 6.00 26.82
C GLY A 293 -12.98 7.29 25.99
N LEU A 294 -12.36 7.26 24.81
CA LEU A 294 -12.35 8.39 23.88
C LEU A 294 -13.41 8.24 22.79
N ALA A 295 -14.03 9.35 22.40
CA ALA A 295 -14.73 9.40 21.12
C ALA A 295 -13.74 9.23 19.97
N ALA A 296 -14.11 8.45 18.95
CA ALA A 296 -13.27 8.21 17.79
C ALA A 296 -14.06 8.41 16.50
N TYR A 297 -13.57 9.29 15.65
CA TYR A 297 -14.18 9.70 14.39
C TYR A 297 -13.24 9.35 13.24
N ILE A 298 -13.72 8.56 12.29
CA ILE A 298 -13.03 8.26 11.05
C ILE A 298 -13.56 9.21 9.98
N LEU A 299 -12.70 10.02 9.38
CA LEU A 299 -13.08 10.97 8.33
C LEU A 299 -13.24 10.26 6.98
N SER A 300 -12.24 9.49 6.60
CA SER A 300 -12.18 8.73 5.35
C SER A 300 -10.91 7.88 5.33
N ASP A 301 -10.91 6.83 4.54
CA ASP A 301 -9.75 6.02 4.16
C ASP A 301 -9.27 6.30 2.73
N GLU A 302 -9.89 7.27 2.05
CA GLU A 302 -9.66 7.62 0.64
C GLU A 302 -9.13 9.04 0.45
N MET A 303 -8.41 9.61 1.46
CA MET A 303 -7.92 10.98 1.33
C MET A 303 -6.72 11.06 0.40
N GLU A 304 -6.90 11.81 -0.69
CA GLU A 304 -5.89 12.14 -1.69
C GLU A 304 -5.55 13.64 -1.70
N GLY A 305 -4.58 14.02 -2.49
CA GLY A 305 -4.15 15.41 -2.70
C GLY A 305 -2.78 15.71 -2.13
N GLU A 306 -2.38 16.97 -2.12
CA GLU A 306 -1.06 17.42 -1.67
C GLU A 306 -0.95 17.30 -0.14
N SER A 307 0.02 16.51 0.35
CA SER A 307 0.16 16.11 1.75
C SER A 307 0.13 17.28 2.73
N ARG A 308 0.89 18.34 2.46
CA ARG A 308 0.92 19.53 3.33
C ARG A 308 -0.41 20.25 3.42
N GLU A 309 -1.18 20.26 2.33
CA GLU A 309 -2.51 20.92 2.30
C GLU A 309 -3.53 20.06 3.06
N VAL A 310 -3.49 18.73 2.88
CA VAL A 310 -4.31 17.81 3.68
C VAL A 310 -3.98 17.97 5.17
N GLY A 311 -2.71 18.12 5.54
CA GLY A 311 -2.27 18.44 6.91
C GLY A 311 -2.87 19.75 7.43
N ARG A 312 -2.91 20.81 6.63
CA ARG A 312 -3.53 22.09 6.99
C ARG A 312 -5.04 21.98 7.20
N VAL A 313 -5.73 21.18 6.37
CA VAL A 313 -7.17 20.91 6.54
C VAL A 313 -7.42 20.19 7.87
N HIS A 314 -6.63 19.17 8.19
CA HIS A 314 -6.73 18.45 9.46
C HIS A 314 -6.46 19.37 10.66
N ALA A 315 -5.50 20.28 10.55
CA ALA A 315 -5.25 21.29 11.57
C ALA A 315 -6.47 22.20 11.78
N ALA A 316 -7.14 22.63 10.70
CA ALA A 316 -8.35 23.46 10.81
C ALA A 316 -9.50 22.72 11.51
N LEU A 317 -9.69 21.42 11.21
CA LEU A 317 -10.67 20.56 11.91
C LEU A 317 -10.33 20.43 13.40
N ALA A 318 -9.08 20.09 13.75
CA ALA A 318 -8.65 19.96 15.14
C ALA A 318 -8.82 21.28 15.91
N ARG A 319 -8.51 22.43 15.30
CA ARG A 319 -8.74 23.76 15.88
C ARG A 319 -10.23 24.04 16.10
N GLY A 320 -11.09 23.64 15.17
CA GLY A 320 -12.55 23.74 15.31
C GLY A 320 -13.05 22.96 16.52
N VAL A 321 -12.59 21.72 16.66
CA VAL A 321 -12.89 20.85 17.82
C VAL A 321 -12.37 21.45 19.12
N ALA A 322 -11.10 21.84 19.15
CA ALA A 322 -10.45 22.39 20.35
C ALA A 322 -11.08 23.67 20.85
N LEU A 323 -11.42 24.61 19.93
CA LEU A 323 -11.89 25.96 20.30
C LEU A 323 -13.43 26.07 20.40
N ARG A 324 -14.18 25.22 19.70
CA ARG A 324 -15.64 25.36 19.56
C ARG A 324 -16.43 24.08 19.88
N GLY A 325 -15.75 22.92 20.10
CA GLY A 325 -16.42 21.63 20.22
C GLY A 325 -17.18 21.23 18.92
N GLN A 326 -16.66 21.67 17.75
CA GLN A 326 -17.29 21.40 16.47
C GLN A 326 -16.23 20.99 15.42
N PRO A 327 -16.53 20.06 14.51
CA PRO A 327 -17.77 19.29 14.37
C PRO A 327 -17.86 18.10 15.34
N PHE A 328 -16.82 17.85 16.14
CA PHE A 328 -16.74 16.70 17.05
C PHE A 328 -16.62 17.17 18.50
N GLU A 329 -17.07 16.34 19.42
CA GLU A 329 -16.91 16.56 20.87
C GLU A 329 -15.52 16.10 21.33
N ARG A 330 -14.90 16.84 22.23
CA ARG A 330 -13.63 16.48 22.86
C ARG A 330 -13.79 15.97 24.30
N PRO A 331 -12.92 15.11 24.85
CA PRO A 331 -11.70 14.59 24.20
C PRO A 331 -12.02 13.54 23.12
N CYS A 332 -11.27 13.59 22.01
CA CYS A 332 -11.51 12.66 20.92
C CYS A 332 -10.24 12.35 20.12
N VAL A 333 -10.30 11.29 19.34
CA VAL A 333 -9.39 11.05 18.22
C VAL A 333 -10.10 11.24 16.88
N ILE A 334 -9.39 11.84 15.92
CA ILE A 334 -9.81 12.01 14.54
C ILE A 334 -8.85 11.18 13.70
N LEU A 335 -9.38 10.22 12.96
CA LEU A 335 -8.63 9.25 12.17
C LEU A 335 -8.87 9.49 10.68
N SER A 336 -7.86 9.28 9.86
CA SER A 336 -8.00 9.23 8.41
C SER A 336 -6.91 8.38 7.77
N GLY A 337 -7.22 7.85 6.59
CA GLY A 337 -6.32 7.11 5.73
C GLY A 337 -6.28 7.72 4.32
N GLY A 338 -5.83 6.94 3.37
CA GLY A 338 -5.70 7.32 1.96
C GLY A 338 -4.26 7.53 1.55
N GLU A 339 -4.04 7.97 0.32
CA GLU A 339 -2.71 8.13 -0.26
C GLU A 339 -2.50 9.55 -0.78
N THR A 340 -1.80 10.38 0.00
CA THR A 340 -1.48 11.74 -0.42
C THR A 340 -0.21 11.79 -1.26
N THR A 341 0.06 12.91 -1.90
CA THR A 341 1.21 13.13 -2.78
C THR A 341 2.08 14.29 -2.30
N VAL A 342 3.35 14.29 -2.72
CA VAL A 342 4.26 15.42 -2.55
C VAL A 342 4.76 15.85 -3.92
N THR A 343 4.34 17.03 -4.37
CA THR A 343 4.81 17.63 -5.63
C THR A 343 6.19 18.25 -5.40
N VAL A 344 7.23 17.51 -5.79
CA VAL A 344 8.61 17.99 -5.69
C VAL A 344 8.85 19.08 -6.73
N ARG A 345 9.06 20.33 -6.29
CA ARG A 345 9.32 21.46 -7.17
C ARG A 345 10.80 21.53 -7.57
N PRO A 346 11.12 22.09 -8.76
CA PRO A 346 12.50 22.35 -9.14
C PRO A 346 13.21 23.18 -8.08
N ARG A 347 14.41 22.76 -7.70
CA ARG A 347 15.22 23.41 -6.65
C ARG A 347 16.03 24.55 -7.19
N ARG A 348 16.43 25.48 -6.31
CA ARG A 348 17.49 26.41 -6.61
C ARG A 348 18.82 25.63 -6.81
N GLU A 349 19.61 26.06 -7.79
CA GLU A 349 20.91 25.47 -8.10
C GLU A 349 21.78 25.40 -6.84
N GLY A 350 22.35 24.24 -6.52
CA GLY A 350 23.20 24.01 -5.34
C GLY A 350 22.48 23.66 -4.03
N ALA A 351 21.14 23.63 -3.98
CA ALA A 351 20.43 23.22 -2.77
C ALA A 351 20.47 21.70 -2.56
N ALA A 352 20.84 21.27 -1.34
CA ALA A 352 20.77 19.85 -0.96
C ALA A 352 19.34 19.28 -1.10
N PRO A 353 19.19 18.00 -1.49
CA PRO A 353 17.89 17.35 -1.52
C PRO A 353 17.28 17.29 -0.12
N GLY A 354 15.99 17.64 0.00
CA GLY A 354 15.22 17.34 1.20
C GLY A 354 15.01 15.83 1.31
N ARG A 355 14.81 15.36 2.54
CA ARG A 355 14.57 13.97 2.90
C ARG A 355 13.19 13.83 3.54
N GLY A 356 12.49 12.75 3.23
CA GLY A 356 11.18 12.44 3.80
C GLY A 356 10.17 12.03 2.73
N GLY A 357 8.99 11.71 3.18
CA GLY A 357 7.88 11.29 2.36
C GLY A 357 6.59 12.04 2.69
N ARG A 358 5.47 11.47 2.29
CA ARG A 358 4.14 12.09 2.38
C ARG A 358 3.61 12.21 3.82
N ALA A 359 3.91 11.23 4.69
CA ALA A 359 3.47 11.29 6.09
C ALA A 359 4.20 12.39 6.86
N GLY A 360 5.51 12.53 6.66
CA GLY A 360 6.28 13.63 7.23
C GLY A 360 5.86 15.00 6.70
N GLU A 361 5.61 15.12 5.39
CA GLU A 361 5.15 16.36 4.75
C GLU A 361 3.76 16.80 5.28
N PHE A 362 2.84 15.83 5.49
CA PHE A 362 1.58 16.06 6.18
C PHE A 362 1.81 16.64 7.57
N CYS A 363 2.69 16.03 8.37
CA CYS A 363 3.02 16.49 9.71
C CYS A 363 3.61 17.91 9.74
N LEU A 364 4.45 18.27 8.77
CA LEU A 364 4.96 19.65 8.64
C LEU A 364 3.84 20.66 8.38
N GLY A 365 2.95 20.35 7.40
CA GLY A 365 1.80 21.20 7.09
C GLY A 365 0.84 21.35 8.27
N LEU A 366 0.58 20.24 8.98
CA LEU A 366 -0.23 20.21 10.20
C LEU A 366 0.40 21.07 11.31
N ALA A 367 1.68 20.86 11.64
CA ALA A 367 2.39 21.59 12.71
C ALA A 367 2.40 23.10 12.44
N GLN A 368 2.68 23.49 11.18
CA GLN A 368 2.64 24.89 10.76
C GLN A 368 1.26 25.53 11.01
N ALA A 369 0.17 24.83 10.67
CA ALA A 369 -1.18 25.35 10.79
C ALA A 369 -1.76 25.30 12.22
N LEU A 370 -1.32 24.36 13.06
CA LEU A 370 -1.73 24.28 14.48
C LEU A 370 -1.14 25.39 15.32
N GLN A 371 0.03 25.93 14.95
CA GLN A 371 0.70 27.04 15.66
C GLN A 371 0.96 26.75 17.15
N GLY A 372 1.28 25.46 17.49
CA GLY A 372 1.58 25.09 18.88
C GLY A 372 0.36 25.03 19.81
N MET A 373 -0.79 24.58 19.29
CA MET A 373 -2.01 24.43 20.10
C MET A 373 -1.83 23.36 21.18
N ASP A 374 -1.98 23.74 22.46
CA ASP A 374 -1.62 22.94 23.66
C ASP A 374 -2.37 21.62 23.80
N CYS A 375 -3.57 21.51 23.24
CA CYS A 375 -4.46 20.36 23.41
C CYS A 375 -4.48 19.41 22.18
N VAL A 376 -3.61 19.60 21.17
CA VAL A 376 -3.61 18.80 19.95
C VAL A 376 -2.28 18.08 19.77
N TRP A 377 -2.38 16.76 19.66
CA TRP A 377 -1.29 15.84 19.34
C TRP A 377 -1.64 15.10 18.05
N ALA A 378 -0.65 14.73 17.25
CA ALA A 378 -0.92 13.97 16.02
C ALA A 378 0.22 13.01 15.67
N LEU A 379 -0.13 11.99 14.92
CA LEU A 379 0.78 11.07 14.26
C LEU A 379 0.28 10.83 12.83
N ALA A 380 1.20 10.88 11.88
CA ALA A 380 0.96 10.36 10.54
C ALA A 380 2.11 9.42 10.16
N ALA A 381 1.76 8.26 9.58
CA ALA A 381 2.73 7.26 9.18
C ALA A 381 2.19 6.38 8.04
N ASP A 382 3.09 5.93 7.15
CA ASP A 382 2.80 4.88 6.18
C ASP A 382 2.74 3.52 6.89
N THR A 383 1.70 2.75 6.63
CA THR A 383 1.50 1.46 7.28
C THR A 383 2.50 0.39 6.85
N ASP A 384 3.22 0.58 5.74
CA ASP A 384 4.31 -0.31 5.31
C ASP A 384 5.62 -0.08 6.10
N GLY A 385 5.68 0.99 6.91
CA GLY A 385 6.81 1.31 7.78
C GLY A 385 7.86 2.20 7.14
N ILE A 386 7.63 2.70 5.91
CA ILE A 386 8.61 3.47 5.14
C ILE A 386 7.95 4.71 4.52
N ASP A 387 8.24 5.88 5.06
CA ASP A 387 7.80 7.16 4.50
C ASP A 387 8.74 7.64 3.38
N GLY A 388 8.38 7.33 2.14
CA GLY A 388 9.21 7.60 0.97
C GLY A 388 10.34 6.59 0.79
N ILE A 389 11.58 6.97 1.09
CA ILE A 389 12.77 6.11 0.95
C ILE A 389 13.63 6.05 2.22
N GLU A 390 13.21 6.73 3.28
CA GLU A 390 13.92 6.82 4.54
C GLU A 390 13.56 5.63 5.47
N ASP A 391 14.15 5.58 6.67
CA ASP A 391 13.97 4.47 7.61
C ASP A 391 12.81 4.69 8.60
N ASN A 392 12.10 5.82 8.51
CA ASN A 392 10.93 6.14 9.31
C ASN A 392 9.63 5.79 8.59
N ALA A 393 8.61 5.42 9.34
CA ALA A 393 7.23 5.27 8.86
C ALA A 393 6.52 6.63 8.72
N GLY A 394 6.93 7.63 9.50
CA GLY A 394 6.30 8.94 9.56
C GLY A 394 6.80 9.77 10.72
N ALA A 395 5.94 10.63 11.26
CA ALA A 395 6.31 11.55 12.34
C ALA A 395 5.17 11.83 13.33
N LEU A 396 5.56 12.38 14.48
CA LEU A 396 4.70 12.89 15.54
C LEU A 396 4.72 14.42 15.56
N VAL A 397 3.56 15.01 15.80
CA VAL A 397 3.38 16.44 16.09
C VAL A 397 2.84 16.59 17.50
N THR A 398 3.49 17.45 18.29
CA THR A 398 3.15 17.72 19.68
C THR A 398 2.92 19.21 19.88
N PRO A 399 2.27 19.66 20.94
CA PRO A 399 2.04 21.08 21.21
C PRO A 399 3.33 21.91 21.18
N ASP A 400 4.44 21.36 21.63
CA ASP A 400 5.74 22.01 21.70
C ASP A 400 6.64 21.83 20.45
N THR A 401 6.16 21.15 19.40
CA THR A 401 6.94 20.87 18.17
C THR A 401 7.59 22.14 17.60
N LEU A 402 6.82 23.21 17.42
CA LEU A 402 7.35 24.46 16.84
C LEU A 402 8.32 25.17 17.79
N ALA A 403 8.06 25.14 19.11
CA ALA A 403 8.94 25.75 20.10
C ALA A 403 10.30 25.02 20.17
N ARG A 404 10.29 23.68 20.17
CA ARG A 404 11.52 22.85 20.11
C ARG A 404 12.27 23.06 18.80
N ALA A 405 11.56 23.17 17.69
CA ALA A 405 12.17 23.44 16.39
C ALA A 405 12.84 24.83 16.35
N ALA A 406 12.17 25.86 16.88
CA ALA A 406 12.74 27.20 16.99
C ALA A 406 14.01 27.21 17.86
N ALA A 407 14.01 26.50 18.99
CA ALA A 407 15.19 26.34 19.85
C ALA A 407 16.35 25.61 19.13
N ALA A 408 16.03 24.66 18.25
CA ALA A 408 16.98 23.94 17.40
C ALA A 408 17.33 24.70 16.10
N GLN A 409 16.89 25.94 15.95
CA GLN A 409 17.07 26.78 14.74
C GLN A 409 16.54 26.13 13.47
N ARG A 410 15.41 25.44 13.54
CA ARG A 410 14.72 24.76 12.43
C ARG A 410 13.42 25.49 12.10
N ALA A 411 13.40 26.25 11.00
CA ALA A 411 12.19 26.92 10.55
C ALA A 411 11.33 25.92 9.74
N VAL A 412 10.07 25.73 10.15
CA VAL A 412 9.15 24.79 9.49
C VAL A 412 8.90 25.15 8.01
N ALA A 413 8.86 26.45 7.70
CA ALA A 413 8.68 26.94 6.33
C ALA A 413 9.84 26.51 5.40
N ASP A 414 11.10 26.63 5.88
CA ASP A 414 12.28 26.24 5.11
C ASP A 414 12.30 24.73 4.82
N HIS A 415 11.84 23.91 5.76
CA HIS A 415 11.74 22.45 5.58
C HIS A 415 10.60 22.08 4.64
N LEU A 416 9.46 22.76 4.69
CA LEU A 416 8.37 22.60 3.71
C LEU A 416 8.82 22.98 2.28
N ASP A 417 9.56 24.09 2.13
CA ASP A 417 10.04 24.52 0.80
C ASP A 417 11.06 23.55 0.20
N ARG A 418 11.81 22.83 1.04
CA ARG A 418 12.80 21.85 0.63
C ARG A 418 12.28 20.42 0.61
N HIS A 419 11.05 20.17 1.04
CA HIS A 419 10.50 18.82 1.26
C HIS A 419 11.39 17.98 2.19
N ASP A 420 11.86 18.57 3.32
CA ASP A 420 12.82 17.98 4.25
C ASP A 420 12.15 17.67 5.60
N ALA A 421 11.07 16.91 5.55
CA ALA A 421 10.33 16.51 6.74
C ALA A 421 11.16 15.59 7.65
N TYR A 422 11.92 14.65 7.04
CA TYR A 422 12.79 13.77 7.80
C TYR A 422 13.80 14.55 8.64
N GLY A 423 14.58 15.46 8.04
CA GLY A 423 15.58 16.25 8.76
C GLY A 423 14.99 17.15 9.83
N TYR A 424 13.74 17.62 9.66
CA TYR A 424 13.03 18.39 10.67
C TYR A 424 12.68 17.53 11.89
N PHE A 425 11.99 16.42 11.70
CA PHE A 425 11.53 15.56 12.79
C PHE A 425 12.64 14.72 13.42
N GLU A 426 13.70 14.36 12.67
CA GLU A 426 14.92 13.74 13.19
C GLU A 426 15.59 14.63 14.25
N ALA A 427 15.75 15.91 13.95
CA ALA A 427 16.35 16.88 14.88
C ALA A 427 15.54 17.07 16.17
N LEU A 428 14.24 16.75 16.15
CA LEU A 428 13.34 16.83 17.30
C LEU A 428 13.17 15.50 18.05
N GLY A 429 13.65 14.38 17.50
CA GLY A 429 13.39 13.04 18.03
C GLY A 429 11.91 12.64 17.92
N ASP A 430 11.23 13.12 16.87
CA ASP A 430 9.80 12.90 16.63
C ASP A 430 9.51 11.97 15.45
N LEU A 431 10.54 11.32 14.87
CA LEU A 431 10.32 10.29 13.86
C LEU A 431 9.64 9.07 14.46
N VAL A 432 8.74 8.46 13.69
CA VAL A 432 8.16 7.15 13.98
C VAL A 432 8.94 6.12 13.21
N ILE A 433 9.73 5.31 13.90
CA ILE A 433 10.61 4.30 13.29
C ILE A 433 10.10 2.91 13.71
N THR A 434 9.71 2.10 12.74
CA THR A 434 9.20 0.74 12.94
C THR A 434 10.03 -0.32 12.22
N GLY A 435 10.80 0.09 11.22
CA GLY A 435 11.25 -0.79 10.16
C GLY A 435 10.08 -1.26 9.28
N PRO A 436 10.34 -2.07 8.25
CA PRO A 436 9.31 -2.64 7.39
C PRO A 436 8.27 -3.43 8.21
N THR A 437 6.99 -3.10 8.05
CA THR A 437 5.89 -3.78 8.76
C THR A 437 5.40 -5.02 8.03
N HIS A 438 5.82 -5.21 6.79
CA HIS A 438 5.46 -6.32 5.89
C HIS A 438 3.96 -6.40 5.58
N THR A 439 3.23 -5.31 5.75
CA THR A 439 1.86 -5.10 5.25
C THR A 439 1.78 -3.74 4.55
N ASN A 440 0.66 -3.42 3.89
CA ASN A 440 0.45 -2.09 3.32
C ASN A 440 -1.03 -1.83 3.11
N VAL A 441 -1.58 -0.91 3.91
CA VAL A 441 -2.95 -0.40 3.80
C VAL A 441 -2.93 1.14 3.79
N ASN A 442 -1.98 1.73 3.06
CA ASN A 442 -1.74 3.17 2.89
C ASN A 442 -1.39 3.94 4.16
N ASP A 443 -1.53 5.27 4.10
CA ASP A 443 -1.23 6.16 5.22
C ASP A 443 -2.25 5.99 6.34
N PHE A 444 -1.74 6.06 7.56
CA PHE A 444 -2.52 6.19 8.78
C PHE A 444 -2.27 7.57 9.40
N ARG A 445 -3.32 8.28 9.70
CA ARG A 445 -3.26 9.60 10.33
C ARG A 445 -4.20 9.63 11.51
N VAL A 446 -3.72 10.13 12.65
CA VAL A 446 -4.52 10.29 13.85
C VAL A 446 -4.18 11.60 14.55
N LEU A 447 -5.22 12.34 14.93
CA LEU A 447 -5.13 13.53 15.78
C LEU A 447 -5.86 13.23 17.09
N LEU A 448 -5.20 13.53 18.21
CA LEU A 448 -5.80 13.50 19.55
C LEU A 448 -6.09 14.93 19.96
N VAL A 449 -7.33 15.25 20.30
CA VAL A 449 -7.77 16.55 20.79
C VAL A 449 -8.28 16.38 22.22
N LEU A 450 -7.58 16.98 23.21
CA LEU A 450 -7.85 16.89 24.64
C LEU A 450 -8.70 18.04 25.17
#